data_bdb5fffe818eb39b5e05fa93e23f97c6
#
_entry.id   bdb5fffe818eb39b5e05fa93e23f97c6
#
_cell.length_a   1.000
_cell.length_b   1.000
_cell.length_c   1.000
_cell.angle_alpha   90.00
_cell.angle_beta   90.00
_cell.angle_gamma   90.00
#
_symmetry.space_group_name_H-M   'P 1'
#
loop_
_entity.id
_entity.type
_entity.pdbx_description
1 polymer ?
#
loop_
_entity_poly.entity_id
_entity_poly.type
_entity_poly.pdbx_seq_one_letter_code
_entity_poly.pdbx_strand_id
1 'polypeptide(L)' 'MNSPYIAGRLALDQAADLMDRFGDDAGLEAAARAERSRDAGNVLLFCHWRQIERVIATLSDEEVRGTVH' A
#
# COMPACT_ATOMS: atom_id res chain seq x y z
N MET A 1 -22.27 -9.33 -1.26
CA MET A 1 -21.28 -10.20 -0.65
C MET A 1 -19.89 -9.62 -0.83
N ASN A 2 -19.21 -9.45 0.25
CA ASN A 2 -17.86 -8.92 0.22
C ASN A 2 -16.86 -10.01 0.03
N SER A 3 -16.08 -9.84 -0.96
CA SER A 3 -15.02 -10.77 -1.25
C SER A 3 -13.69 -10.17 -0.79
N PRO A 4 -12.95 -10.85 0.09
CA PRO A 4 -11.62 -10.39 0.46
C PRO A 4 -10.72 -10.27 -0.76
N TYR A 5 -11.07 -10.99 -1.75
CA TYR A 5 -10.39 -11.00 -3.03
C TYR A 5 -10.46 -9.65 -3.72
N ILE A 6 -11.66 -9.05 -3.73
CA ILE A 6 -11.85 -7.73 -4.33
C ILE A 6 -11.10 -6.67 -3.56
N ALA A 7 -11.16 -6.75 -2.23
CA ALA A 7 -10.46 -5.79 -1.38
C ALA A 7 -8.94 -5.88 -1.57
N GLY A 8 -8.43 -7.09 -1.68
CA GLY A 8 -7.01 -7.29 -1.90
C GLY A 8 -6.56 -6.75 -3.25
N ARG A 9 -7.41 -6.90 -4.26
CA ARG A 9 -7.10 -6.41 -5.58
C ARG A 9 -7.05 -4.89 -5.61
N LEU A 10 -7.97 -4.24 -4.91
CA LEU A 10 -7.98 -2.79 -4.84
C LEU A 10 -6.71 -2.28 -4.15
N ALA A 11 -6.30 -2.92 -3.07
CA ALA A 11 -5.07 -2.54 -2.39
C ALA A 11 -3.87 -2.70 -3.31
N LEU A 12 -3.84 -3.76 -4.08
CA LEU A 12 -2.76 -4.01 -5.03
C LEU A 12 -2.72 -2.94 -6.12
N ASP A 13 -3.88 -2.59 -6.66
CA ASP A 13 -3.96 -1.56 -7.69
C ASP A 13 -3.49 -0.22 -7.15
N GLN A 14 -3.88 0.13 -5.94
CA GLN A 14 -3.47 1.40 -5.36
C GLN A 14 -1.99 1.41 -5.00
N ALA A 15 -1.46 0.27 -4.55
CA ALA A 15 -0.04 0.17 -4.29
C ALA A 15 0.76 0.38 -5.58
N ALA A 16 0.33 -0.25 -6.66
CA ALA A 16 1.00 -0.09 -7.94
C ALA A 16 0.94 1.35 -8.43
N ASP A 17 -0.20 2.01 -8.23
CA ASP A 17 -0.36 3.41 -8.61
C ASP A 17 0.60 4.31 -7.84
N LEU A 18 0.72 4.09 -6.53
CA LEU A 18 1.65 4.86 -5.72
C LEU A 18 3.10 4.62 -6.13
N MET A 19 3.44 3.37 -6.42
CA MET A 19 4.79 3.04 -6.85
C MET A 19 5.12 3.70 -8.17
N ASP A 20 4.13 3.79 -9.05
CA ASP A 20 4.31 4.43 -10.34
C ASP A 20 4.52 5.94 -10.20
N ARG A 21 3.81 6.56 -9.27
CA ARG A 21 3.85 8.01 -9.09
C ARG A 21 4.99 8.48 -8.20
N PHE A 22 5.29 7.73 -7.16
CA PHE A 22 6.23 8.16 -6.13
C PHE A 22 7.52 7.36 -6.10
N GLY A 23 7.58 6.26 -6.86
CA GLY A 23 8.79 5.45 -6.91
C GLY A 23 9.18 4.95 -5.52
N ASP A 24 10.41 5.21 -5.12
CA ASP A 24 10.92 4.73 -3.84
C ASP A 24 10.20 5.34 -2.64
N ASP A 25 9.47 6.44 -2.84
CA ASP A 25 8.76 7.09 -1.76
C ASP A 25 7.33 6.58 -1.59
N ALA A 26 6.94 5.58 -2.38
CA ALA A 26 5.56 5.08 -2.34
C ALA A 26 5.18 4.60 -0.95
N GLY A 27 6.08 3.89 -0.27
CA GLY A 27 5.82 3.41 1.08
C GLY A 27 5.61 4.57 2.07
N LEU A 28 6.42 5.62 1.94
CA LEU A 28 6.27 6.80 2.79
C LEU A 28 4.96 7.51 2.52
N GLU A 29 4.56 7.57 1.27
CA GLU A 29 3.29 8.21 0.92
C GLU A 29 2.11 7.43 1.52
N ALA A 30 2.14 6.11 1.41
CA ALA A 30 1.08 5.28 2.00
C ALA A 30 1.03 5.46 3.51
N ALA A 31 2.20 5.49 4.16
CA ALA A 31 2.27 5.70 5.61
C ALA A 31 1.71 7.06 6.00
N ALA A 32 2.02 8.11 5.22
CA ALA A 32 1.50 9.44 5.50
C ALA A 32 -0.01 9.48 5.39
N ARG A 33 -0.57 8.79 4.39
CA ARG A 33 -2.02 8.72 4.23
C ARG A 33 -2.66 7.96 5.37
N ALA A 34 -2.00 6.91 5.86
CA ALA A 34 -2.48 6.17 7.02
C ALA A 34 -2.54 7.08 8.25
N GLU A 35 -1.48 7.85 8.49
CA GLU A 35 -1.44 8.74 9.64
C GLU A 35 -2.52 9.81 9.57
N ARG A 36 -2.73 10.39 8.39
CA ARG A 36 -3.79 11.39 8.23
C ARG A 36 -5.16 10.78 8.49
N SER A 37 -5.39 9.55 8.05
CA SER A 37 -6.66 8.87 8.29
C SER A 37 -6.86 8.61 9.77
N ARG A 38 -5.81 8.19 10.45
CA ARG A 38 -5.88 7.97 11.89
C ARG A 38 -6.18 9.25 12.64
N ASP A 39 -5.52 10.34 12.27
CA ASP A 39 -5.74 11.63 12.92
C ASP A 39 -7.17 12.13 12.69
N ALA A 40 -7.76 11.80 11.55
CA ALA A 40 -9.12 12.15 11.25
C ALA A 40 -10.15 11.20 11.91
N GLY A 41 -9.67 10.18 12.60
CA GLY A 41 -10.55 9.21 13.25
C GLY A 41 -11.14 8.19 12.30
N ASN A 42 -10.58 8.06 11.11
CA ASN A 42 -11.13 7.13 10.12
C ASN A 42 -10.35 5.81 10.18
N VAL A 43 -10.84 4.92 11.03
CA VAL A 43 -10.15 3.65 11.30
C VAL A 43 -10.11 2.75 10.06
N LEU A 44 -11.21 2.72 9.30
CA LEU A 44 -11.27 1.87 8.12
C LEU A 44 -10.24 2.32 7.08
N LEU A 45 -10.16 3.61 6.87
CA LEU A 45 -9.21 4.14 5.90
C LEU A 45 -7.78 4.00 6.39
N PHE A 46 -7.56 4.15 7.69
CA PHE A 46 -6.24 3.90 8.28
C PHE A 46 -5.80 2.46 8.00
N CYS A 47 -6.68 1.48 8.25
CA CYS A 47 -6.33 0.08 7.99
C CYS A 47 -6.07 -0.18 6.52
N HIS A 48 -6.85 0.48 5.66
CA HIS A 48 -6.68 0.35 4.22
C HIS A 48 -5.28 0.81 3.78
N TRP A 49 -4.85 1.98 4.25
CA TRP A 49 -3.54 2.50 3.87
C TRP A 49 -2.40 1.70 4.48
N ARG A 50 -2.60 1.16 5.68
CA ARG A 50 -1.61 0.27 6.28
C ARG A 50 -1.44 -1.00 5.45
N GLN A 51 -2.55 -1.52 4.91
CA GLN A 51 -2.49 -2.68 4.03
C GLN A 51 -1.73 -2.35 2.74
N ILE A 52 -1.99 -1.18 2.17
CA ILE A 52 -1.29 -0.75 0.96
C ILE A 52 0.20 -0.60 1.23
N GLU A 53 0.55 -0.04 2.37
CA GLU A 53 1.94 0.10 2.78
C GLU A 53 2.64 -1.27 2.81
N ARG A 54 1.94 -2.27 3.33
CA ARG A 54 2.47 -3.63 3.42
C ARG A 54 2.65 -4.25 2.04
N VAL A 55 1.69 -4.01 1.16
CA VAL A 55 1.78 -4.51 -0.23
C VAL A 55 2.97 -3.89 -0.94
N ILE A 56 3.17 -2.59 -0.76
CA ILE A 56 4.31 -1.91 -1.37
C ILE A 56 5.62 -2.51 -0.88
N ALA A 57 5.72 -2.76 0.42
CA ALA A 57 6.93 -3.36 0.98
C ALA A 57 7.20 -4.74 0.39
N THR A 58 6.15 -5.53 0.23
CA THR A 58 6.27 -6.87 -0.33
C THR A 58 6.73 -6.81 -1.78
N LEU A 59 6.12 -5.94 -2.58
CA LEU A 59 6.49 -5.82 -3.99
C LEU A 59 7.92 -5.31 -4.15
N SER A 60 8.32 -4.36 -3.34
CA SER A 60 9.67 -3.82 -3.38
C SER A 60 10.69 -4.89 -3.02
N ASP A 61 10.37 -5.70 -2.02
CA ASP A 61 11.26 -6.77 -1.59
C ASP A 61 11.44 -7.82 -2.70
N GLU A 62 10.36 -8.16 -3.37
CA GLU A 62 10.43 -9.11 -4.48
C GLU A 62 11.26 -8.57 -5.62
N GLU A 63 11.15 -7.29 -5.89
CA GLU A 63 11.90 -6.65 -6.93
C GLU A 63 13.40 -6.71 -6.64
N VAL A 64 13.76 -6.43 -5.40
CA VAL A 64 15.15 -6.48 -4.96
C VAL A 64 15.69 -7.88 -5.10
N ARG A 65 14.91 -8.88 -4.72
CA ARG A 65 15.34 -10.28 -4.87
C ARG A 65 15.54 -10.65 -6.32
N GLY A 66 14.70 -10.13 -7.19
CA GLY A 66 14.81 -10.42 -8.60
C GLY A 66 16.07 -9.87 -9.22
N THR A 67 16.66 -8.84 -8.64
CA THR A 67 17.84 -8.21 -9.17
C THR A 67 19.13 -8.76 -8.58
N VAL A 68 19.04 -9.58 -7.55
CA VAL A 68 20.24 -10.10 -6.87
C VAL A 68 20.95 -11.14 -7.70
N HIS A 69 20.29 -11.69 -8.66
CA HIS A 69 20.92 -12.67 -9.52
C HIS A 69 21.78 -12.00 -10.57
#